data_414bb4c0e3c6a2fa4b7cf4c7ab6db426
#
_entry.id   414bb4c0e3c6a2fa4b7cf4c7ab6db426
#
_cell.length_a   1.000
_cell.length_b   1.000
_cell.length_c   1.000
_cell.angle_alpha   90.00
_cell.angle_beta   90.00
_cell.angle_gamma   90.00
#
_symmetry.space_group_name_H-M   'P 1'
#
loop_
_entity.id
_entity.type
_entity.pdbx_description
1 polymer ?
#
loop_
_entity_poly.entity_id
_entity_poly.type
_entity_poly.pdbx_seq_one_letter_code
_entity_poly.pdbx_strand_id
1 'polypeptide(L)'
;MALFALVLALGSLAGLLLGNTAVPLYGARKSLVLCFVASAVILPVLGFSAHQHNLIVAIVGAFFYGVTMGAGGIASNIEGATIDSRSHRSILPSLHGSFSFGTLVGAGLGTMSIVFGIGVGIQFSAMAVLAIVAAIVATTSIPTDSGMRQHADMSTTEIRIIPSKKERLAVWREPRTRRVALIGLSFTLAEGTAATWLPISLVNAGLTQAEAAACFTVFVAFMTVGRLGGGLVVDRYGRSRVLLVIAIIAASGIVIVMLTNVINLPYLGAALWGLGCSLGFPLCLTSITEDPRLAPPRVSMVFFTGNLGSLAIPPLLGGIGQLVGLFAAFAIPVGLIAAGISVNRATKPPVSPEHEDEKQKELITQ
;
A
#
# COMPACT_ATOMS: atom_id res chain seq x y z
N MET A 1 14.67 -15.55 -0.12
CA MET A 1 13.57 -14.59 -0.40
C MET A 1 13.19 -13.75 0.81
N ALA A 2 12.93 -14.33 2.00
CA ALA A 2 12.55 -13.55 3.19
C ALA A 2 13.58 -12.45 3.57
N LEU A 3 14.88 -12.76 3.53
CA LEU A 3 15.95 -11.78 3.78
C LEU A 3 15.92 -10.61 2.77
N PHE A 4 15.72 -10.91 1.49
CA PHE A 4 15.64 -9.89 0.44
C PHE A 4 14.47 -8.96 0.67
N ALA A 5 13.27 -9.49 0.96
CA ALA A 5 12.08 -8.72 1.28
C ALA A 5 12.28 -7.87 2.55
N LEU A 6 12.92 -8.42 3.60
CA LEU A 6 13.21 -7.68 4.82
C LEU A 6 14.17 -6.51 4.56
N VAL A 7 15.23 -6.73 3.79
CA VAL A 7 16.22 -5.69 3.49
C VAL A 7 15.62 -4.58 2.63
N LEU A 8 14.82 -4.94 1.63
CA LEU A 8 14.04 -3.98 0.82
C LEU A 8 13.11 -3.12 1.70
N ALA A 9 12.44 -3.75 2.63
CA ALA A 9 11.56 -3.13 3.59
C ALA A 9 12.29 -2.15 4.53
N LEU A 10 13.42 -2.56 5.09
CA LEU A 10 14.28 -1.70 5.92
C LEU A 10 14.80 -0.50 5.11
N GLY A 11 15.21 -0.74 3.85
CA GLY A 11 15.56 0.33 2.93
C GLY A 11 14.41 1.31 2.71
N SER A 12 13.19 0.83 2.46
CA SER A 12 12.01 1.68 2.28
C SER A 12 11.70 2.52 3.52
N LEU A 13 11.82 1.93 4.71
CA LEU A 13 11.65 2.67 5.97
C LEU A 13 12.71 3.77 6.14
N ALA A 14 13.98 3.46 5.85
CA ALA A 14 15.05 4.46 5.85
C ALA A 14 14.76 5.57 4.81
N GLY A 15 14.28 5.21 3.63
CA GLY A 15 13.87 6.13 2.57
C GLY A 15 12.72 7.05 2.98
N LEU A 16 11.72 6.53 3.69
CA LEU A 16 10.63 7.33 4.28
C LEU A 16 11.18 8.40 5.24
N LEU A 17 12.10 8.04 6.12
CA LEU A 17 12.73 8.99 7.05
C LEU A 17 13.56 10.04 6.32
N LEU A 18 14.36 9.63 5.34
CA LEU A 18 15.15 10.53 4.49
C LEU A 18 14.27 11.45 3.66
N GLY A 19 13.20 10.95 3.05
CA GLY A 19 12.25 11.72 2.27
C GLY A 19 11.56 12.81 3.09
N ASN A 20 11.15 12.51 4.32
CA ASN A 20 10.55 13.48 5.23
C ASN A 20 11.49 14.65 5.59
N THR A 21 12.79 14.45 5.52
CA THR A 21 13.79 15.50 5.77
C THR A 21 14.26 16.16 4.48
N ALA A 22 14.47 15.39 3.42
CA ALA A 22 15.02 15.86 2.16
C ALA A 22 14.02 16.72 1.35
N VAL A 23 12.75 16.32 1.27
CA VAL A 23 11.76 17.04 0.47
C VAL A 23 11.53 18.47 0.96
N PRO A 24 11.37 18.76 2.26
CA PRO A 24 11.28 20.14 2.74
C PRO A 24 12.53 21.01 2.51
N LEU A 25 13.71 20.39 2.36
CA LEU A 25 14.98 21.07 2.14
C LEU A 25 15.29 21.30 0.66
N TYR A 26 15.09 20.29 -0.17
CA TYR A 26 15.51 20.28 -1.57
C TYR A 26 14.37 20.37 -2.57
N GLY A 27 13.11 20.22 -2.11
CA GLY A 27 11.90 20.18 -2.92
C GLY A 27 11.55 18.79 -3.45
N ALA A 28 10.27 18.61 -3.79
CA ALA A 28 9.75 17.35 -4.30
C ALA A 28 10.37 16.96 -5.64
N ARG A 29 10.56 17.93 -6.56
CA ARG A 29 11.16 17.71 -7.88
C ARG A 29 12.55 17.09 -7.80
N LYS A 30 13.48 17.71 -7.06
CA LYS A 30 14.86 17.21 -6.94
C LYS A 30 14.90 15.85 -6.26
N SER A 31 14.06 15.65 -5.24
CA SER A 31 13.96 14.38 -4.53
C SER A 31 13.48 13.25 -5.45
N LEU A 32 12.43 13.49 -6.27
CA LEU A 32 11.92 12.51 -7.23
C LEU A 32 12.94 12.18 -8.32
N VAL A 33 13.57 13.21 -8.91
CA VAL A 33 14.61 13.01 -9.94
C VAL A 33 15.75 12.17 -9.39
N LEU A 34 16.23 12.46 -8.18
CA LEU A 34 17.28 11.68 -7.55
C LEU A 34 16.85 10.21 -7.32
N CYS A 35 15.61 10.00 -6.86
CA CYS A 35 15.08 8.64 -6.66
C CYS A 35 14.98 7.87 -7.99
N PHE A 36 14.49 8.49 -9.05
CA PHE A 36 14.38 7.84 -10.37
C PHE A 36 15.76 7.53 -10.97
N VAL A 37 16.70 8.47 -10.92
CA VAL A 37 18.07 8.27 -11.41
C VAL A 37 18.77 7.16 -10.61
N ALA A 38 18.66 7.18 -9.28
CA ALA A 38 19.22 6.13 -8.45
C ALA A 38 18.58 4.76 -8.76
N SER A 39 17.26 4.71 -8.95
CA SER A 39 16.56 3.48 -9.36
C SER A 39 17.04 2.98 -10.72
N ALA A 40 17.29 3.88 -11.68
CA ALA A 40 17.80 3.52 -13.01
C ALA A 40 19.21 2.89 -12.96
N VAL A 41 20.02 3.25 -11.98
CA VAL A 41 21.33 2.63 -11.75
C VAL A 41 21.20 1.30 -10.99
N ILE A 42 20.34 1.27 -9.97
CA ILE A 42 20.23 0.12 -9.07
C ILE A 42 19.52 -1.07 -9.74
N LEU A 43 18.48 -0.82 -10.54
CA LEU A 43 17.69 -1.90 -11.16
C LEU A 43 18.51 -2.84 -12.06
N PRO A 44 19.35 -2.36 -13.01
CA PRO A 44 20.21 -3.26 -13.78
C PRO A 44 21.19 -4.04 -12.90
N VAL A 45 21.79 -3.39 -11.90
CA VAL A 45 22.70 -4.06 -10.96
C VAL A 45 21.99 -5.20 -10.23
N LEU A 46 20.75 -4.98 -9.75
CA LEU A 46 19.94 -6.02 -9.15
C LEU A 46 19.63 -7.16 -10.13
N GLY A 47 19.23 -6.84 -11.34
CA GLY A 47 18.88 -7.84 -12.35
C GLY A 47 20.05 -8.73 -12.74
N PHE A 48 21.23 -8.15 -12.94
CA PHE A 48 22.43 -8.92 -13.29
C PHE A 48 23.06 -9.65 -12.09
N SER A 49 22.96 -9.10 -10.87
CA SER A 49 23.42 -9.80 -9.66
C SER A 49 22.64 -11.09 -9.40
N ALA A 50 21.34 -11.10 -9.71
CA ALA A 50 20.51 -12.29 -9.64
C ALA A 50 20.98 -13.38 -10.64
N HIS A 51 21.38 -12.98 -11.85
CA HIS A 51 21.92 -13.90 -12.86
C HIS A 51 23.29 -14.47 -12.45
N GLN A 52 24.12 -13.65 -11.82
CA GLN A 52 25.48 -14.07 -11.35
C GLN A 52 25.46 -14.75 -9.99
N HIS A 53 24.27 -14.98 -9.39
CA HIS A 53 24.12 -15.53 -8.03
C HIS A 53 24.88 -14.74 -6.95
N ASN A 54 25.16 -13.44 -7.17
CA ASN A 54 25.86 -12.61 -6.21
C ASN A 54 24.89 -12.05 -5.16
N LEU A 55 24.73 -12.81 -4.08
CA LEU A 55 23.79 -12.51 -3.01
C LEU A 55 24.09 -11.18 -2.31
N ILE A 56 25.38 -10.83 -2.14
CA ILE A 56 25.78 -9.59 -1.44
C ILE A 56 25.33 -8.37 -2.24
N VAL A 57 25.63 -8.35 -3.54
CA VAL A 57 25.22 -7.25 -4.43
C VAL A 57 23.69 -7.15 -4.51
N ALA A 58 22.99 -8.30 -4.56
CA ALA A 58 21.53 -8.32 -4.56
C ALA A 58 20.94 -7.74 -3.27
N ILE A 59 21.49 -8.08 -2.09
CA ILE A 59 21.03 -7.58 -0.79
C ILE A 59 21.28 -6.06 -0.69
N VAL A 60 22.49 -5.60 -1.00
CA VAL A 60 22.86 -4.18 -0.94
C VAL A 60 22.00 -3.37 -1.93
N GLY A 61 21.85 -3.86 -3.16
CA GLY A 61 21.00 -3.25 -4.16
C GLY A 61 19.53 -3.16 -3.73
N ALA A 62 18.99 -4.23 -3.11
CA ALA A 62 17.62 -4.24 -2.59
C ALA A 62 17.43 -3.17 -1.49
N PHE A 63 18.40 -2.99 -0.60
CA PHE A 63 18.34 -1.94 0.43
C PHE A 63 18.24 -0.55 -0.21
N PHE A 64 19.15 -0.22 -1.12
CA PHE A 64 19.16 1.09 -1.77
C PHE A 64 17.93 1.31 -2.68
N TYR A 65 17.46 0.27 -3.37
CA TYR A 65 16.21 0.35 -4.10
C TYR A 65 15.02 0.62 -3.18
N GLY A 66 14.98 -0.03 -2.02
CA GLY A 66 14.00 0.28 -0.97
C GLY A 66 14.06 1.76 -0.55
N VAL A 67 15.28 2.31 -0.34
CA VAL A 67 15.46 3.73 -0.01
C VAL A 67 14.85 4.64 -1.09
N THR A 68 15.08 4.35 -2.36
CA THR A 68 14.49 5.15 -3.46
C THR A 68 12.96 5.06 -3.50
N MET A 69 12.40 3.88 -3.22
CA MET A 69 10.96 3.66 -3.15
C MET A 69 10.32 4.46 -2.00
N GLY A 70 10.91 4.39 -0.81
CA GLY A 70 10.40 5.12 0.36
C GLY A 70 10.48 6.63 0.21
N ALA A 71 11.64 7.15 -0.19
CA ALA A 71 11.86 8.59 -0.37
C ALA A 71 11.03 9.15 -1.54
N GLY A 72 10.96 8.42 -2.66
CA GLY A 72 10.15 8.77 -3.82
C GLY A 72 8.66 8.78 -3.50
N GLY A 73 8.19 7.82 -2.70
CA GLY A 73 6.81 7.77 -2.22
C GLY A 73 6.42 9.01 -1.40
N ILE A 74 7.28 9.46 -0.48
CA ILE A 74 7.06 10.71 0.27
C ILE A 74 7.03 11.91 -0.66
N ALA A 75 7.97 12.02 -1.58
CA ALA A 75 8.05 13.14 -2.51
C ALA A 75 6.81 13.22 -3.42
N SER A 76 6.35 12.07 -3.93
CA SER A 76 5.13 11.98 -4.74
C SER A 76 3.88 12.36 -3.96
N ASN A 77 3.76 11.93 -2.69
CA ASN A 77 2.61 12.25 -1.85
C ASN A 77 2.56 13.74 -1.48
N ILE A 78 3.72 14.36 -1.19
CA ILE A 78 3.80 15.80 -0.90
C ILE A 78 3.42 16.61 -2.14
N GLU A 79 3.95 16.24 -3.31
CA GLU A 79 3.61 16.89 -4.57
C GLU A 79 2.12 16.72 -4.89
N GLY A 80 1.61 15.49 -4.78
CA GLY A 80 0.20 15.19 -4.99
C GLY A 80 -0.72 16.00 -4.09
N ALA A 81 -0.40 16.14 -2.81
CA ALA A 81 -1.15 16.97 -1.87
C ALA A 81 -1.06 18.47 -2.23
N THR A 82 0.08 18.92 -2.74
CA THR A 82 0.27 20.31 -3.20
C THR A 82 -0.59 20.61 -4.42
N ILE A 83 -0.65 19.68 -5.39
CA ILE A 83 -1.49 19.82 -6.59
C ILE A 83 -2.97 19.76 -6.19
N ASP A 84 -3.36 18.83 -5.31
CA ASP A 84 -4.75 18.67 -4.83
C ASP A 84 -5.25 19.94 -4.16
N SER A 85 -4.43 20.57 -3.30
CA SER A 85 -4.78 21.82 -2.60
C SER A 85 -4.96 23.03 -3.54
N ARG A 86 -4.34 23.01 -4.73
CA ARG A 86 -4.45 24.06 -5.75
C ARG A 86 -5.53 23.78 -6.79
N SER A 87 -6.09 22.59 -6.80
CA SER A 87 -7.12 22.14 -7.76
C SER A 87 -8.52 22.35 -7.20
N HIS A 88 -9.46 22.75 -8.06
CA HIS A 88 -10.89 22.77 -7.74
C HIS A 88 -11.52 21.37 -7.65
N ARG A 89 -10.78 20.32 -8.01
CA ARG A 89 -11.21 18.91 -7.97
C ARG A 89 -10.19 18.09 -7.20
N SER A 90 -10.63 17.14 -6.40
CA SER A 90 -9.71 16.22 -5.72
C SER A 90 -8.99 15.34 -6.74
N ILE A 91 -7.65 15.48 -6.82
CA ILE A 91 -6.76 14.74 -7.72
C ILE A 91 -6.12 13.55 -6.99
N LEU A 92 -6.05 13.59 -5.68
CA LEU A 92 -5.40 12.58 -4.85
C LEU A 92 -5.88 11.14 -5.13
N PRO A 93 -7.20 10.87 -5.31
CA PRO A 93 -7.68 9.54 -5.70
C PRO A 93 -7.12 9.07 -7.06
N SER A 94 -6.99 9.98 -8.03
CA SER A 94 -6.44 9.67 -9.35
C SER A 94 -4.95 9.32 -9.30
N LEU A 95 -4.18 9.96 -8.41
CA LEU A 95 -2.78 9.62 -8.17
C LEU A 95 -2.62 8.21 -7.58
N HIS A 96 -3.45 7.85 -6.61
CA HIS A 96 -3.47 6.49 -6.08
C HIS A 96 -3.94 5.45 -7.12
N GLY A 97 -4.90 5.82 -7.97
CA GLY A 97 -5.33 5.02 -9.12
C GLY A 97 -4.19 4.78 -10.12
N SER A 98 -3.41 5.81 -10.42
CA SER A 98 -2.22 5.73 -11.31
C SER A 98 -1.15 4.80 -10.74
N PHE A 99 -0.93 4.82 -9.43
CA PHE A 99 -0.02 3.87 -8.77
C PHE A 99 -0.51 2.43 -8.95
N SER A 100 -1.81 2.16 -8.75
CA SER A 100 -2.38 0.83 -8.93
C SER A 100 -2.29 0.37 -10.39
N PHE A 101 -2.54 1.26 -11.34
CA PHE A 101 -2.39 0.99 -12.77
C PHE A 101 -0.92 0.69 -13.13
N GLY A 102 0.03 1.47 -12.63
CA GLY A 102 1.46 1.21 -12.79
C GLY A 102 1.89 -0.14 -12.24
N THR A 103 1.35 -0.53 -11.07
CA THR A 103 1.59 -1.85 -10.47
C THR A 103 1.04 -2.98 -11.35
N LEU A 104 -0.15 -2.80 -11.92
CA LEU A 104 -0.75 -3.76 -12.86
C LEU A 104 0.10 -3.92 -14.13
N VAL A 105 0.51 -2.82 -14.74
CA VAL A 105 1.39 -2.83 -15.93
C VAL A 105 2.71 -3.52 -15.59
N GLY A 106 3.31 -3.20 -14.44
CA GLY A 106 4.56 -3.83 -13.99
C GLY A 106 4.42 -5.33 -13.78
N ALA A 107 3.33 -5.79 -13.15
CA ALA A 107 3.05 -7.21 -12.95
C ALA A 107 2.84 -7.95 -14.28
N GLY A 108 2.10 -7.33 -15.20
CA GLY A 108 1.88 -7.86 -16.55
C GLY A 108 3.19 -7.99 -17.36
N LEU A 109 4.03 -6.95 -17.34
CA LEU A 109 5.36 -6.98 -17.97
C LEU A 109 6.27 -8.05 -17.35
N GLY A 110 6.19 -8.22 -16.02
CA GLY A 110 6.91 -9.29 -15.32
C GLY A 110 6.48 -10.67 -15.79
N THR A 111 5.18 -10.91 -15.87
CA THR A 111 4.63 -12.17 -16.38
C THR A 111 5.05 -12.43 -17.83
N MET A 112 4.92 -11.42 -18.69
CA MET A 112 5.34 -11.52 -20.09
C MET A 112 6.83 -11.82 -20.24
N SER A 113 7.68 -11.19 -19.42
CA SER A 113 9.11 -11.47 -19.43
C SER A 113 9.41 -12.94 -19.12
N ILE A 114 8.69 -13.55 -18.18
CA ILE A 114 8.82 -14.97 -17.86
C ILE A 114 8.36 -15.85 -19.02
N VAL A 115 7.18 -15.55 -19.61
CA VAL A 115 6.62 -16.30 -20.74
C VAL A 115 7.55 -16.29 -21.95
N PHE A 116 8.16 -15.15 -22.25
CA PHE A 116 9.09 -15.01 -23.39
C PHE A 116 10.54 -15.39 -23.04
N GLY A 117 10.82 -15.87 -21.83
CA GLY A 117 12.18 -16.24 -21.41
C GLY A 117 13.13 -15.05 -21.31
N ILE A 118 12.63 -13.82 -21.13
CA ILE A 118 13.45 -12.62 -20.98
C ILE A 118 14.12 -12.65 -19.60
N GLY A 119 15.45 -12.63 -19.61
CA GLY A 119 16.22 -12.63 -18.35
C GLY A 119 15.93 -11.40 -17.48
N VAL A 120 15.96 -11.58 -16.16
CA VAL A 120 15.68 -10.54 -15.16
C VAL A 120 16.56 -9.29 -15.34
N GLY A 121 17.85 -9.49 -15.77
CA GLY A 121 18.77 -8.38 -16.08
C GLY A 121 18.25 -7.46 -17.19
N ILE A 122 17.71 -8.04 -18.26
CA ILE A 122 17.14 -7.28 -19.41
C ILE A 122 15.87 -6.57 -18.97
N GLN A 123 14.98 -7.27 -18.25
CA GLN A 123 13.72 -6.69 -17.74
C GLN A 123 14.00 -5.49 -16.82
N PHE A 124 14.92 -5.62 -15.87
CA PHE A 124 15.26 -4.53 -14.95
C PHE A 124 15.97 -3.37 -15.66
N SER A 125 16.75 -3.66 -16.72
CA SER A 125 17.36 -2.61 -17.55
C SER A 125 16.29 -1.83 -18.33
N ALA A 126 15.24 -2.50 -18.84
CA ALA A 126 14.11 -1.83 -19.47
C ALA A 126 13.35 -0.94 -18.46
N MET A 127 13.14 -1.40 -17.23
CA MET A 127 12.56 -0.58 -16.16
C MET A 127 13.43 0.62 -15.80
N ALA A 128 14.76 0.47 -15.86
CA ALA A 128 15.70 1.59 -15.66
C ALA A 128 15.53 2.69 -16.72
N VAL A 129 15.31 2.32 -17.97
CA VAL A 129 14.98 3.29 -19.04
C VAL A 129 13.69 4.04 -18.73
N LEU A 130 12.64 3.34 -18.28
CA LEU A 130 11.38 3.97 -17.85
C LEU A 130 11.59 4.91 -16.67
N ALA A 131 12.46 4.56 -15.71
CA ALA A 131 12.80 5.45 -14.60
C ALA A 131 13.50 6.73 -15.07
N ILE A 132 14.37 6.66 -16.08
CA ILE A 132 15.01 7.85 -16.68
C ILE A 132 13.96 8.72 -17.38
N VAL A 133 13.05 8.12 -18.15
CA VAL A 133 11.95 8.85 -18.78
C VAL A 133 11.10 9.56 -17.72
N ALA A 134 10.76 8.87 -16.65
CA ALA A 134 10.02 9.46 -15.52
C ALA A 134 10.81 10.62 -14.86
N ALA A 135 12.14 10.50 -14.72
CA ALA A 135 12.98 11.59 -14.21
C ALA A 135 12.92 12.82 -15.12
N ILE A 136 13.00 12.63 -16.44
CA ILE A 136 12.89 13.73 -17.42
C ILE A 136 11.51 14.39 -17.32
N VAL A 137 10.42 13.62 -17.30
CA VAL A 137 9.05 14.13 -17.16
C VAL A 137 8.91 14.90 -15.83
N ALA A 138 9.45 14.39 -14.74
CA ALA A 138 9.43 15.10 -13.44
C ALA A 138 10.16 16.44 -13.51
N THR A 139 11.26 16.54 -14.26
CA THR A 139 12.00 17.83 -14.42
C THR A 139 11.21 18.88 -15.18
N THR A 140 10.38 18.48 -16.11
CA THR A 140 9.59 19.39 -16.96
C THR A 140 8.23 19.74 -16.36
N SER A 141 7.65 18.85 -15.56
CA SER A 141 6.26 18.96 -15.08
C SER A 141 6.14 19.50 -13.66
N ILE A 142 7.16 19.31 -12.80
CA ILE A 142 7.10 19.71 -11.39
C ILE A 142 7.90 21.01 -11.19
N PRO A 143 7.31 22.05 -10.54
CA PRO A 143 8.04 23.27 -10.19
C PRO A 143 9.25 23.01 -9.29
N THR A 144 10.30 23.81 -9.42
CA THR A 144 11.59 23.60 -8.72
C THR A 144 11.49 23.73 -7.21
N ASP A 145 10.57 24.55 -6.73
CA ASP A 145 10.36 24.95 -5.34
C ASP A 145 9.18 24.21 -4.68
N SER A 146 8.51 23.31 -5.42
CA SER A 146 7.40 22.53 -4.91
C SER A 146 7.82 21.65 -3.73
N GLY A 147 7.02 21.67 -2.66
CA GLY A 147 7.27 20.91 -1.44
C GLY A 147 8.30 21.51 -0.48
N MET A 148 8.92 22.65 -0.81
CA MET A 148 9.84 23.35 0.11
C MET A 148 9.10 24.08 1.23
N ARG A 149 9.73 24.17 2.40
CA ARG A 149 9.15 24.84 3.59
C ARG A 149 8.66 26.26 3.37
N GLN A 150 9.33 27.04 2.54
CA GLN A 150 8.97 28.45 2.25
C GLN A 150 7.59 28.62 1.59
N HIS A 151 7.10 27.59 0.86
CA HIS A 151 5.77 27.64 0.24
C HIS A 151 4.65 27.15 1.17
N ALA A 152 4.97 26.41 2.22
CA ALA A 152 4.00 25.96 3.21
C ALA A 152 3.51 27.12 4.11
N ASP A 153 4.34 28.16 4.31
CA ASP A 153 4.00 29.31 5.17
C ASP A 153 3.16 30.38 4.46
N MET A 154 3.13 30.41 3.12
CA MET A 154 2.44 31.48 2.39
C MET A 154 1.01 31.16 1.93
N SER A 155 0.56 29.93 2.01
CA SER A 155 -0.73 29.53 1.40
C SER A 155 -1.89 29.27 2.36
N THR A 156 -1.71 29.38 3.67
CA THR A 156 -2.83 29.17 4.61
C THR A 156 -2.76 30.11 5.80
N THR A 157 -3.57 31.18 5.73
CA THR A 157 -4.01 31.99 6.89
C THR A 157 -4.99 31.20 7.78
N GLU A 158 -5.16 29.91 7.58
CA GLU A 158 -5.80 29.05 8.55
C GLU A 158 -4.79 28.70 9.64
N ILE A 159 -5.07 29.16 10.85
CA ILE A 159 -4.38 28.75 12.06
C ILE A 159 -4.44 27.22 12.13
N ARG A 160 -3.41 26.58 11.59
CA ARG A 160 -3.23 25.12 11.73
C ARG A 160 -2.97 24.88 13.20
N ILE A 161 -3.99 24.53 13.97
CA ILE A 161 -3.86 24.11 15.35
C ILE A 161 -3.05 22.81 15.32
N ILE A 162 -1.74 22.95 15.50
CA ILE A 162 -0.82 21.79 15.51
C ILE A 162 -1.10 21.06 16.84
N PRO A 163 -1.54 19.79 16.79
CA PRO A 163 -1.80 19.03 18.01
C PRO A 163 -0.54 18.94 18.87
N SER A 164 -0.68 19.17 20.16
CA SER A 164 0.41 19.08 21.13
C SER A 164 1.01 17.66 21.15
N LYS A 165 2.25 17.51 21.63
CA LYS A 165 2.87 16.17 21.78
C LYS A 165 1.98 15.21 22.60
N LYS A 166 1.28 15.72 23.60
CA LYS A 166 0.36 14.96 24.45
C LYS A 166 -0.85 14.46 23.65
N GLU A 167 -1.45 15.30 22.82
CA GLU A 167 -2.59 14.92 21.95
C GLU A 167 -2.17 13.91 20.89
N ARG A 168 -0.98 14.09 20.27
CA ARG A 168 -0.43 13.12 19.31
C ARG A 168 -0.20 11.74 19.92
N LEU A 169 0.27 11.66 21.16
CA LEU A 169 0.44 10.41 21.89
C LEU A 169 -0.90 9.82 22.35
N ALA A 170 -1.89 10.68 22.69
CA ALA A 170 -3.21 10.25 23.10
C ALA A 170 -3.96 9.47 22.01
N VAL A 171 -3.73 9.83 20.73
CA VAL A 171 -4.31 9.11 19.59
C VAL A 171 -3.96 7.61 19.58
N TRP A 172 -2.75 7.24 20.03
CA TRP A 172 -2.34 5.83 20.16
C TRP A 172 -3.13 5.04 21.20
N ARG A 173 -3.79 5.74 22.14
CA ARG A 173 -4.65 5.14 23.16
C ARG A 173 -6.14 5.22 22.80
N GLU A 174 -6.50 5.96 21.76
CA GLU A 174 -7.88 6.12 21.31
C GLU A 174 -8.46 4.79 20.80
N PRO A 175 -9.52 4.24 21.41
CA PRO A 175 -10.02 2.91 21.07
C PRO A 175 -10.50 2.81 19.61
N ARG A 176 -11.11 3.89 19.06
CA ARG A 176 -11.59 3.92 17.68
C ARG A 176 -10.40 3.86 16.69
N THR A 177 -9.39 4.69 16.87
CA THR A 177 -8.21 4.74 16.00
C THR A 177 -7.44 3.41 16.06
N ARG A 178 -7.30 2.79 17.22
CA ARG A 178 -6.68 1.47 17.35
C ARG A 178 -7.44 0.37 16.62
N ARG A 179 -8.78 0.38 16.66
CA ARG A 179 -9.61 -0.58 15.92
C ARG A 179 -9.48 -0.38 14.41
N VAL A 180 -9.51 0.86 13.95
CA VAL A 180 -9.30 1.18 12.54
C VAL A 180 -7.89 0.82 12.08
N ALA A 181 -6.87 1.07 12.91
CA ALA A 181 -5.50 0.66 12.63
C ALA A 181 -5.35 -0.86 12.53
N LEU A 182 -6.05 -1.65 13.36
CA LEU A 182 -6.09 -3.11 13.27
C LEU A 182 -6.69 -3.57 11.94
N ILE A 183 -7.79 -2.94 11.49
CA ILE A 183 -8.39 -3.23 10.20
C ILE A 183 -7.39 -2.92 9.07
N GLY A 184 -6.79 -1.74 9.11
CA GLY A 184 -5.78 -1.33 8.13
C GLY A 184 -4.60 -2.31 8.07
N LEU A 185 -4.08 -2.71 9.24
CA LEU A 185 -3.03 -3.72 9.38
C LEU A 185 -3.43 -5.05 8.72
N SER A 186 -4.65 -5.53 8.94
CA SER A 186 -5.09 -6.82 8.40
C SER A 186 -5.12 -6.83 6.88
N PHE A 187 -5.58 -5.75 6.25
CA PHE A 187 -5.61 -5.64 4.79
C PHE A 187 -4.22 -5.41 4.17
N THR A 188 -3.41 -4.54 4.76
CA THR A 188 -2.04 -4.31 4.24
C THR A 188 -1.16 -5.54 4.41
N LEU A 189 -1.36 -6.32 5.47
CA LEU A 189 -0.70 -7.60 5.66
C LEU A 189 -1.15 -8.61 4.60
N ALA A 190 -2.44 -8.72 4.34
CA ALA A 190 -2.95 -9.61 3.31
C ALA A 190 -2.42 -9.22 1.92
N GLU A 191 -2.38 -7.93 1.57
CA GLU A 191 -1.79 -7.41 0.33
C GLU A 191 -0.29 -7.72 0.24
N GLY A 192 0.48 -7.44 1.31
CA GLY A 192 1.92 -7.73 1.37
C GLY A 192 2.23 -9.23 1.30
N THR A 193 1.35 -10.06 1.88
CA THR A 193 1.45 -11.53 1.78
C THR A 193 1.26 -11.98 0.34
N ALA A 194 0.26 -11.45 -0.38
CA ALA A 194 0.06 -11.77 -1.79
C ALA A 194 1.27 -11.35 -2.63
N ALA A 195 1.76 -10.12 -2.44
CA ALA A 195 2.88 -9.58 -3.20
C ALA A 195 4.17 -10.40 -3.04
N THR A 196 4.39 -10.97 -1.85
CA THR A 196 5.63 -11.69 -1.55
C THR A 196 5.50 -13.20 -1.75
N TRP A 197 4.40 -13.79 -1.30
CA TRP A 197 4.30 -15.24 -1.13
C TRP A 197 3.33 -15.94 -2.07
N LEU A 198 2.37 -15.22 -2.70
CA LEU A 198 1.41 -15.85 -3.61
C LEU A 198 2.10 -16.57 -4.79
N PRO A 199 3.00 -15.94 -5.56
CA PRO A 199 3.68 -16.65 -6.65
C PRO A 199 4.54 -17.81 -6.14
N ILE A 200 5.26 -17.62 -5.05
CA ILE A 200 6.17 -18.64 -4.48
C ILE A 200 5.38 -19.86 -4.02
N SER A 201 4.27 -19.66 -3.32
CA SER A 201 3.42 -20.76 -2.83
C SER A 201 2.78 -21.55 -3.97
N LEU A 202 2.39 -20.88 -5.05
CA LEU A 202 1.83 -21.54 -6.24
C LEU A 202 2.87 -22.35 -7.01
N VAL A 203 4.11 -21.84 -7.13
CA VAL A 203 5.22 -22.64 -7.71
C VAL A 203 5.51 -23.87 -6.85
N ASN A 204 5.51 -23.73 -5.52
CA ASN A 204 5.67 -24.87 -4.60
C ASN A 204 4.51 -25.88 -4.69
N ALA A 205 3.33 -25.44 -5.14
CA ALA A 205 2.17 -26.29 -5.40
C ALA A 205 2.20 -26.97 -6.79
N GLY A 206 3.25 -26.75 -7.59
CA GLY A 206 3.45 -27.39 -8.89
C GLY A 206 3.07 -26.55 -10.11
N LEU A 207 2.63 -25.29 -9.93
CA LEU A 207 2.42 -24.38 -11.05
C LEU A 207 3.76 -23.93 -11.65
N THR A 208 3.76 -23.65 -12.94
CA THR A 208 4.91 -23.01 -13.59
C THR A 208 5.12 -21.59 -13.07
N GLN A 209 6.33 -21.06 -13.22
CA GLN A 209 6.64 -19.66 -12.86
C GLN A 209 5.73 -18.65 -13.59
N ALA A 210 5.41 -18.93 -14.87
CA ALA A 210 4.53 -18.11 -15.67
C ALA A 210 3.09 -18.10 -15.14
N GLU A 211 2.53 -19.26 -14.80
CA GLU A 211 1.19 -19.39 -14.22
C GLU A 211 1.10 -18.69 -12.85
N ALA A 212 2.11 -18.87 -12.01
CA ALA A 212 2.16 -18.25 -10.70
C ALA A 212 2.27 -16.70 -10.81
N ALA A 213 3.07 -16.18 -11.75
CA ALA A 213 3.17 -14.77 -12.05
C ALA A 213 1.86 -14.21 -12.63
N ALA A 214 1.19 -14.99 -13.51
CA ALA A 214 -0.12 -14.61 -14.04
C ALA A 214 -1.19 -14.55 -12.94
N CYS A 215 -1.19 -15.47 -11.97
CA CYS A 215 -2.08 -15.39 -10.80
C CYS A 215 -1.87 -14.09 -10.00
N PHE A 216 -0.62 -13.68 -9.81
CA PHE A 216 -0.34 -12.39 -9.14
C PHE A 216 -0.81 -11.20 -9.99
N THR A 217 -0.65 -11.26 -11.32
CA THR A 217 -1.19 -10.23 -12.21
C THR A 217 -2.71 -10.14 -12.11
N VAL A 218 -3.42 -11.26 -12.02
CA VAL A 218 -4.87 -11.32 -11.80
C VAL A 218 -5.24 -10.70 -10.44
N PHE A 219 -4.50 -11.02 -9.37
CA PHE A 219 -4.68 -10.38 -8.06
C PHE A 219 -4.61 -8.85 -8.17
N VAL A 220 -3.55 -8.31 -8.81
CA VAL A 220 -3.36 -6.86 -8.97
C VAL A 220 -4.44 -6.25 -9.86
N ALA A 221 -4.85 -6.94 -10.94
CA ALA A 221 -5.91 -6.47 -11.84
C ALA A 221 -7.24 -6.29 -11.10
N PHE A 222 -7.68 -7.29 -10.35
CA PHE A 222 -8.92 -7.23 -9.58
C PHE A 222 -8.85 -6.23 -8.43
N MET A 223 -7.69 -6.08 -7.80
CA MET A 223 -7.45 -5.01 -6.81
C MET A 223 -7.59 -3.62 -7.44
N THR A 224 -7.05 -3.43 -8.64
CA THR A 224 -7.15 -2.16 -9.38
C THR A 224 -8.60 -1.85 -9.78
N VAL A 225 -9.33 -2.84 -10.30
CA VAL A 225 -10.76 -2.72 -10.63
C VAL A 225 -11.57 -2.33 -9.39
N GLY A 226 -11.31 -3.01 -8.26
CA GLY A 226 -11.98 -2.69 -7.00
C GLY A 226 -11.68 -1.26 -6.49
N ARG A 227 -10.44 -0.78 -6.65
CA ARG A 227 -10.06 0.61 -6.31
C ARG A 227 -10.75 1.64 -7.19
N LEU A 228 -10.83 1.40 -8.49
CA LEU A 228 -11.46 2.33 -9.44
C LEU A 228 -12.98 2.39 -9.29
N GLY A 229 -13.63 1.24 -9.10
CA GLY A 229 -15.09 1.16 -8.98
C GLY A 229 -15.61 1.34 -7.55
N GLY A 230 -14.73 1.24 -6.56
CA GLY A 230 -15.11 1.13 -5.16
C GLY A 230 -15.78 2.37 -4.56
N GLY A 231 -15.44 3.57 -5.04
CA GLY A 231 -16.07 4.80 -4.58
C GLY A 231 -17.60 4.77 -4.72
N LEU A 232 -18.09 4.39 -5.89
CA LEU A 232 -19.54 4.27 -6.17
C LEU A 232 -20.25 3.28 -5.23
N VAL A 233 -19.58 2.18 -4.92
CA VAL A 233 -20.12 1.16 -4.01
C VAL A 233 -20.16 1.66 -2.57
N VAL A 234 -19.12 2.39 -2.16
CA VAL A 234 -19.02 2.98 -0.81
C VAL A 234 -20.08 4.07 -0.61
N ASP A 235 -20.30 4.92 -1.61
CA ASP A 235 -21.29 5.99 -1.56
C ASP A 235 -22.71 5.41 -1.42
N ARG A 236 -22.99 4.28 -2.09
CA ARG A 236 -24.32 3.65 -2.06
C ARG A 236 -24.60 2.83 -0.81
N TYR A 237 -23.62 2.06 -0.31
CA TYR A 237 -23.82 1.06 0.75
C TYR A 237 -23.20 1.44 2.08
N GLY A 238 -22.35 2.46 2.11
CA GLY A 238 -21.63 2.93 3.28
C GLY A 238 -20.38 2.12 3.62
N ARG A 239 -19.39 2.80 4.23
CA ARG A 239 -18.03 2.28 4.49
C ARG A 239 -18.02 0.94 5.25
N SER A 240 -18.77 0.84 6.34
CA SER A 240 -18.73 -0.34 7.22
C SER A 240 -19.29 -1.62 6.56
N ARG A 241 -20.36 -1.49 5.74
CA ARG A 241 -20.91 -2.64 5.02
C ARG A 241 -19.99 -3.10 3.90
N VAL A 242 -19.45 -2.14 3.13
CA VAL A 242 -18.50 -2.44 2.05
C VAL A 242 -17.27 -3.14 2.63
N LEU A 243 -16.74 -2.62 3.74
CA LEU A 243 -15.58 -3.22 4.40
C LEU A 243 -15.83 -4.67 4.84
N LEU A 244 -17.02 -4.96 5.37
CA LEU A 244 -17.40 -6.33 5.74
C LEU A 244 -17.40 -7.26 4.53
N VAL A 245 -18.03 -6.82 3.44
CA VAL A 245 -18.17 -7.64 2.21
C VAL A 245 -16.79 -7.90 1.59
N ILE A 246 -15.97 -6.87 1.41
CA ILE A 246 -14.63 -7.05 0.82
C ILE A 246 -13.71 -7.90 1.70
N ALA A 247 -13.86 -7.83 3.02
CA ALA A 247 -13.10 -8.67 3.95
C ALA A 247 -13.48 -10.15 3.82
N ILE A 248 -14.78 -10.46 3.67
CA ILE A 248 -15.25 -11.82 3.39
C ILE A 248 -14.71 -12.30 2.03
N ILE A 249 -14.77 -11.44 1.01
CA ILE A 249 -14.24 -11.77 -0.33
C ILE A 249 -12.72 -12.03 -0.25
N ALA A 250 -11.95 -11.19 0.46
CA ALA A 250 -10.52 -11.40 0.64
C ALA A 250 -10.21 -12.72 1.34
N ALA A 251 -10.87 -12.97 2.48
CA ALA A 251 -10.68 -14.22 3.23
C ALA A 251 -11.03 -15.46 2.40
N SER A 252 -12.15 -15.42 1.65
CA SER A 252 -12.54 -16.50 0.73
C SER A 252 -11.50 -16.73 -0.36
N GLY A 253 -10.97 -15.63 -0.96
CA GLY A 253 -9.91 -15.72 -1.96
C GLY A 253 -8.63 -16.36 -1.42
N ILE A 254 -8.21 -15.97 -0.21
CA ILE A 254 -7.04 -16.57 0.47
C ILE A 254 -7.28 -18.07 0.72
N VAL A 255 -8.44 -18.45 1.25
CA VAL A 255 -8.79 -19.85 1.50
C VAL A 255 -8.81 -20.69 0.21
N ILE A 256 -9.34 -20.14 -0.89
CA ILE A 256 -9.31 -20.83 -2.20
C ILE A 256 -7.86 -21.05 -2.66
N VAL A 257 -6.97 -20.06 -2.48
CA VAL A 257 -5.54 -20.23 -2.78
C VAL A 257 -4.90 -21.29 -1.88
N MET A 258 -5.21 -21.30 -0.59
CA MET A 258 -4.71 -22.34 0.33
C MET A 258 -5.13 -23.75 -0.09
N LEU A 259 -6.28 -23.89 -0.72
CA LEU A 259 -6.84 -25.16 -1.19
C LEU A 259 -6.46 -25.48 -2.64
N THR A 260 -5.52 -24.77 -3.26
CA THR A 260 -5.14 -24.95 -4.68
C THR A 260 -4.82 -26.42 -5.02
N ASN A 261 -4.14 -27.15 -4.15
CA ASN A 261 -3.82 -28.57 -4.35
C ASN A 261 -5.04 -29.49 -4.36
N VAL A 262 -6.20 -29.02 -3.89
CA VAL A 262 -7.44 -29.80 -3.80
C VAL A 262 -8.43 -29.40 -4.89
N ILE A 263 -8.66 -28.10 -5.07
CA ILE A 263 -9.73 -27.59 -5.94
C ILE A 263 -9.22 -26.98 -7.25
N ASN A 264 -7.90 -26.75 -7.36
CA ASN A 264 -7.21 -26.24 -8.56
C ASN A 264 -7.84 -24.95 -9.17
N LEU A 265 -8.17 -23.98 -8.31
CA LEU A 265 -8.76 -22.69 -8.71
C LEU A 265 -7.89 -21.48 -8.28
N PRO A 266 -6.56 -21.49 -8.55
CA PRO A 266 -5.67 -20.43 -8.04
C PRO A 266 -6.01 -19.04 -8.60
N TYR A 267 -6.42 -18.95 -9.87
CA TYR A 267 -6.80 -17.68 -10.50
C TYR A 267 -8.06 -17.06 -9.88
N LEU A 268 -9.07 -17.86 -9.56
CA LEU A 268 -10.27 -17.40 -8.87
C LEU A 268 -9.92 -16.91 -7.46
N GLY A 269 -9.11 -17.69 -6.74
CA GLY A 269 -8.64 -17.29 -5.42
C GLY A 269 -7.87 -15.97 -5.45
N ALA A 270 -6.94 -15.81 -6.41
CA ALA A 270 -6.18 -14.57 -6.60
C ALA A 270 -7.07 -13.39 -6.95
N ALA A 271 -8.06 -13.57 -7.84
CA ALA A 271 -9.02 -12.52 -8.21
C ALA A 271 -9.85 -12.04 -7.01
N LEU A 272 -10.42 -12.97 -6.24
CA LEU A 272 -11.20 -12.66 -5.04
C LEU A 272 -10.32 -11.99 -3.95
N TRP A 273 -9.11 -12.50 -3.74
CA TRP A 273 -8.18 -11.92 -2.78
C TRP A 273 -7.83 -10.47 -3.15
N GLY A 274 -7.50 -10.21 -4.44
CA GLY A 274 -7.21 -8.88 -4.94
C GLY A 274 -8.39 -7.92 -4.81
N LEU A 275 -9.57 -8.33 -5.27
CA LEU A 275 -10.81 -7.55 -5.14
C LEU A 275 -11.11 -7.22 -3.67
N GLY A 276 -10.97 -8.21 -2.80
CA GLY A 276 -11.20 -8.05 -1.37
C GLY A 276 -10.21 -7.11 -0.68
N CYS A 277 -8.94 -7.07 -1.09
CA CYS A 277 -7.94 -6.15 -0.55
C CYS A 277 -8.05 -4.71 -1.08
N SER A 278 -8.84 -4.47 -2.12
CA SER A 278 -8.83 -3.22 -2.89
C SER A 278 -9.11 -1.96 -2.07
N LEU A 279 -10.11 -1.97 -1.21
CA LEU A 279 -10.60 -0.79 -0.49
C LEU A 279 -10.29 -0.80 1.00
N GLY A 280 -9.76 -1.90 1.54
CA GLY A 280 -9.59 -2.05 2.99
C GLY A 280 -8.81 -0.91 3.63
N PHE A 281 -7.60 -0.64 3.15
CA PHE A 281 -6.75 0.43 3.66
C PHE A 281 -7.27 1.84 3.33
N PRO A 282 -7.71 2.17 2.09
CA PRO A 282 -8.33 3.45 1.79
C PRO A 282 -9.52 3.79 2.69
N LEU A 283 -10.41 2.83 2.96
CA LEU A 283 -11.57 3.05 3.83
C LEU A 283 -11.16 3.29 5.30
N CYS A 284 -10.09 2.69 5.76
CA CYS A 284 -9.53 3.00 7.07
C CYS A 284 -9.07 4.46 7.16
N LEU A 285 -8.36 4.95 6.15
CA LEU A 285 -7.88 6.33 6.13
C LEU A 285 -9.05 7.33 6.11
N THR A 286 -10.04 7.14 5.27
CA THR A 286 -11.21 8.05 5.20
C THR A 286 -12.05 8.03 6.48
N SER A 287 -12.05 6.92 7.24
CA SER A 287 -12.83 6.81 8.48
C SER A 287 -12.22 7.53 9.69
N ILE A 288 -10.97 7.97 9.62
CA ILE A 288 -10.28 8.67 10.72
C ILE A 288 -9.99 10.14 10.44
N THR A 289 -10.32 10.62 9.24
CA THR A 289 -10.07 12.01 8.80
C THR A 289 -11.28 12.92 9.02
N GLU A 290 -12.34 12.45 9.68
CA GLU A 290 -13.58 13.20 9.91
C GLU A 290 -13.39 14.42 10.84
N ASP A 291 -12.45 14.37 11.77
CA ASP A 291 -12.02 15.50 12.60
C ASP A 291 -10.72 16.09 12.03
N PRO A 292 -10.76 17.26 11.37
CA PRO A 292 -9.58 17.83 10.72
C PRO A 292 -8.42 18.11 11.68
N ARG A 293 -8.70 18.36 12.96
CA ARG A 293 -7.70 18.65 13.98
C ARG A 293 -6.87 17.42 14.33
N LEU A 294 -7.51 16.27 14.51
CA LEU A 294 -6.86 15.02 14.90
C LEU A 294 -6.54 14.10 13.70
N ALA A 295 -6.98 14.46 12.49
CA ALA A 295 -6.71 13.70 11.28
C ALA A 295 -5.20 13.41 11.06
N PRO A 296 -4.27 14.38 11.13
CA PRO A 296 -2.87 14.10 10.85
C PRO A 296 -2.25 13.04 11.78
N PRO A 297 -2.37 13.11 13.13
CA PRO A 297 -1.81 12.08 13.99
C PRO A 297 -2.53 10.72 13.87
N ARG A 298 -3.84 10.68 13.60
CA ARG A 298 -4.59 9.44 13.36
C ARG A 298 -4.14 8.76 12.07
N VAL A 299 -4.05 9.52 10.98
CA VAL A 299 -3.52 9.04 9.68
C VAL A 299 -2.11 8.50 9.87
N SER A 300 -1.23 9.23 10.56
CA SER A 300 0.14 8.76 10.81
C SER A 300 0.17 7.43 11.56
N MET A 301 -0.69 7.21 12.55
CA MET A 301 -0.79 5.94 13.27
C MET A 301 -1.23 4.79 12.34
N VAL A 302 -2.28 5.00 11.54
CA VAL A 302 -2.80 3.97 10.62
C VAL A 302 -1.78 3.65 9.52
N PHE A 303 -1.10 4.66 8.98
CA PHE A 303 -0.01 4.46 8.02
C PHE A 303 1.16 3.69 8.63
N PHE A 304 1.59 4.05 9.84
CA PHE A 304 2.67 3.35 10.53
C PHE A 304 2.31 1.87 10.74
N THR A 305 1.11 1.59 11.25
CA THR A 305 0.64 0.22 11.49
C THR A 305 0.49 -0.56 10.17
N GLY A 306 -0.02 0.08 9.12
CA GLY A 306 -0.14 -0.52 7.79
C GLY A 306 1.22 -0.88 7.19
N ASN A 307 2.19 0.04 7.24
CA ASN A 307 3.55 -0.24 6.79
C ASN A 307 4.22 -1.35 7.61
N LEU A 308 4.02 -1.37 8.93
CA LEU A 308 4.52 -2.46 9.76
C LEU A 308 3.95 -3.81 9.28
N GLY A 309 2.66 -3.86 8.95
CA GLY A 309 2.00 -5.05 8.40
C GLY A 309 2.57 -5.50 7.07
N SER A 310 2.76 -4.59 6.13
CA SER A 310 3.28 -4.92 4.80
C SER A 310 4.78 -5.24 4.79
N LEU A 311 5.56 -4.70 5.71
CA LEU A 311 7.02 -4.82 5.73
C LEU A 311 7.55 -5.89 6.70
N ALA A 312 7.04 -5.93 7.93
CA ALA A 312 7.58 -6.82 8.95
C ALA A 312 7.02 -8.25 8.85
N ILE A 313 5.80 -8.40 8.35
CA ILE A 313 5.10 -9.67 8.41
C ILE A 313 5.45 -10.63 7.27
N PRO A 314 5.74 -10.20 6.01
CA PRO A 314 6.18 -11.15 5.00
C PRO A 314 7.41 -11.98 5.40
N PRO A 315 8.45 -11.42 6.00
CA PRO A 315 9.57 -12.22 6.52
C PRO A 315 9.17 -13.20 7.62
N LEU A 316 8.26 -12.78 8.55
CA LEU A 316 7.76 -13.65 9.61
C LEU A 316 6.92 -14.81 9.05
N LEU A 317 6.06 -14.53 8.08
CA LEU A 317 5.30 -15.57 7.36
C LEU A 317 6.22 -16.58 6.68
N GLY A 318 7.35 -16.11 6.11
CA GLY A 318 8.35 -17.00 5.53
C GLY A 318 8.96 -17.94 6.55
N GLY A 319 9.30 -17.45 7.74
CA GLY A 319 9.78 -18.26 8.85
C GLY A 319 8.76 -19.31 9.33
N ILE A 320 7.52 -18.89 9.52
CA ILE A 320 6.41 -19.80 9.87
C ILE A 320 6.16 -20.80 8.75
N GLY A 321 6.15 -20.34 7.50
CA GLY A 321 5.95 -21.19 6.32
C GLY A 321 6.98 -22.29 6.13
N GLN A 322 8.23 -22.10 6.67
CA GLN A 322 9.23 -23.17 6.70
C GLN A 322 8.87 -24.28 7.68
N LEU A 323 8.13 -23.97 8.76
CA LEU A 323 7.76 -24.93 9.79
C LEU A 323 6.47 -25.68 9.45
N VAL A 324 5.45 -24.96 8.94
CA VAL A 324 4.09 -25.51 8.75
C VAL A 324 3.63 -25.54 7.30
N GLY A 325 4.44 -25.04 6.37
CA GLY A 325 4.09 -24.86 4.95
C GLY A 325 3.49 -23.48 4.68
N LEU A 326 3.78 -22.93 3.48
CA LEU A 326 3.37 -21.57 3.10
C LEU A 326 1.84 -21.40 3.06
N PHE A 327 1.10 -22.38 2.55
CA PHE A 327 -0.35 -22.30 2.53
C PHE A 327 -0.96 -22.27 3.93
N ALA A 328 -0.43 -23.06 4.88
CA ALA A 328 -0.88 -23.03 6.27
C ALA A 328 -0.57 -21.66 6.93
N ALA A 329 0.56 -21.02 6.59
CA ALA A 329 0.91 -19.70 7.08
C ALA A 329 -0.09 -18.61 6.61
N PHE A 330 -0.80 -18.81 5.48
CA PHE A 330 -1.86 -17.90 5.02
C PHE A 330 -3.09 -17.86 5.93
N ALA A 331 -3.22 -18.77 6.88
CA ALA A 331 -4.23 -18.67 7.94
C ALA A 331 -4.04 -17.41 8.80
N ILE A 332 -2.82 -16.85 8.89
CA ILE A 332 -2.52 -15.63 9.67
C ILE A 332 -3.26 -14.42 9.08
N PRO A 333 -3.11 -14.05 7.79
CA PRO A 333 -3.89 -12.95 7.22
C PRO A 333 -5.41 -13.21 7.29
N VAL A 334 -5.89 -14.45 7.12
CA VAL A 334 -7.31 -14.77 7.29
C VAL A 334 -7.77 -14.48 8.72
N GLY A 335 -7.03 -14.93 9.72
CA GLY A 335 -7.33 -14.68 11.13
C GLY A 335 -7.33 -13.19 11.50
N LEU A 336 -6.38 -12.43 10.95
CA LEU A 336 -6.33 -10.98 11.17
C LEU A 336 -7.44 -10.23 10.44
N ILE A 337 -7.84 -10.65 9.24
CA ILE A 337 -9.04 -10.11 8.57
C ILE A 337 -10.28 -10.39 9.42
N ALA A 338 -10.44 -11.60 9.95
CA ALA A 338 -11.55 -11.95 10.84
C ALA A 338 -11.55 -11.08 12.10
N ALA A 339 -10.39 -10.87 12.73
CA ALA A 339 -10.25 -9.96 13.86
C ALA A 339 -10.58 -8.51 13.49
N GLY A 340 -10.16 -8.04 12.31
CA GLY A 340 -10.51 -6.72 11.79
C GLY A 340 -12.03 -6.55 11.58
N ILE A 341 -12.69 -7.57 11.01
CA ILE A 341 -14.16 -7.57 10.81
C ILE A 341 -14.91 -7.43 12.14
N SER A 342 -14.46 -8.08 13.21
CA SER A 342 -15.12 -8.02 14.52
C SER A 342 -15.23 -6.60 15.08
N VAL A 343 -14.33 -5.71 14.66
CA VAL A 343 -14.29 -4.29 15.08
C VAL A 343 -14.70 -3.31 13.99
N ASN A 344 -15.27 -3.76 12.87
CA ASN A 344 -15.56 -2.93 11.69
C ASN A 344 -16.51 -1.76 11.95
N ARG A 345 -17.32 -1.83 13.02
CA ARG A 345 -18.19 -0.73 13.45
C ARG A 345 -17.43 0.56 13.76
N ALA A 346 -16.13 0.46 14.05
CA ALA A 346 -15.27 1.62 14.27
C ALA A 346 -15.10 2.52 13.02
N THR A 347 -15.39 2.00 11.83
CA THR A 347 -15.33 2.76 10.57
C THR A 347 -16.61 3.53 10.24
N LYS A 348 -17.68 3.35 11.03
CA LYS A 348 -18.90 4.16 10.89
C LYS A 348 -18.61 5.62 11.23
N PRO A 349 -19.25 6.58 10.53
CA PRO A 349 -19.20 7.97 10.95
C PRO A 349 -19.65 8.12 12.40
N PRO A 350 -19.05 9.05 13.17
CA PRO A 350 -19.60 9.43 14.48
C PRO A 350 -21.02 9.95 14.28
N VAL A 351 -21.90 9.63 15.22
CA VAL A 351 -23.27 10.20 15.22
C VAL A 351 -23.10 11.70 15.48
N SER A 352 -23.67 12.53 14.59
CA SER A 352 -23.66 13.97 14.82
C SER A 352 -24.50 14.31 16.07
N PRO A 353 -24.10 15.28 16.90
CA PRO A 353 -24.85 15.69 18.08
C PRO A 353 -26.32 16.05 17.77
N GLU A 354 -26.58 16.59 16.59
CA GLU A 354 -27.95 16.92 16.13
C GLU A 354 -28.86 15.69 16.02
N HIS A 355 -28.34 14.53 15.63
CA HIS A 355 -29.10 13.28 15.54
C HIS A 355 -29.33 12.61 16.92
N GLU A 356 -28.47 12.88 17.90
CA GLU A 356 -28.72 12.46 19.28
C GLU A 356 -29.83 13.29 19.92
N ASP A 357 -29.85 14.60 19.66
CA ASP A 357 -30.91 15.50 20.15
C ASP A 357 -32.28 15.20 19.49
N GLU A 358 -32.33 14.85 18.20
CA GLU A 358 -33.57 14.43 17.54
C GLU A 358 -34.09 13.10 18.08
N LYS A 359 -33.24 12.10 18.27
CA LYS A 359 -33.63 10.82 18.89
C LYS A 359 -34.09 10.97 20.33
N GLN A 360 -33.48 11.87 21.08
CA GLN A 360 -33.85 12.14 22.46
C GLN A 360 -35.19 12.88 22.53
N LYS A 361 -35.49 13.77 21.58
CA LYS A 361 -36.81 14.42 21.44
C LYS A 361 -37.89 13.45 21.01
N GLU A 362 -37.60 12.51 20.08
CA GLU A 362 -38.58 11.47 19.71
C GLU A 362 -38.91 10.50 20.86
N LEU A 363 -37.92 10.16 21.71
CA LEU A 363 -38.10 9.31 22.89
C LEU A 363 -38.87 10.00 24.03
N ILE A 364 -38.85 11.33 24.10
CA ILE A 364 -39.58 12.11 25.11
C ILE A 364 -41.04 12.37 24.67
N THR A 365 -41.33 12.22 23.35
CA THR A 365 -42.64 12.47 22.77
C THR A 365 -43.50 11.20 22.61
N GLN A 366 -42.97 10.03 22.95
CA GLN A 366 -43.66 8.74 23.08
C GLN A 366 -43.98 8.42 24.57
#